data_1f66c5ef7031795b61ecf7c4525fb97e
#
_entry.id   1f66c5ef7031795b61ecf7c4525fb97e
#
_cell.length_a   1.000
_cell.length_b   1.000
_cell.length_c   1.000
_cell.angle_alpha   90.00
_cell.angle_beta   90.00
_cell.angle_gamma   90.00
#
_symmetry.space_group_name_H-M   'P 1'
#
loop_
_entity.id
_entity.type
_entity.pdbx_description
1 polymer ?
#
loop_
_entity_poly.entity_id
_entity_poly.type
_entity_poly.pdbx_seq_one_letter_code
_entity_poly.pdbx_strand_id
1 'polypeptide(L)'
;KPERFTDITGNWYPDAKPNSHRVLELQEYTFNGVTYKVDGHNVVLDHDAHEKEIAELLEREVGGKLYLVPRVNEPQGVPTPDFLFHGARYDLKTLRGNSKNSIYNAVAKQADQADNFILDVTDCPLSEEDIYKQAEALFRSTHTKFIDTVVLVRNMKIIRVLQRNK
;
A
#
# COMPACT_ATOMS: atom_id res chain seq x y z
N LYS A 1 -24.83 7.41 12.81
CA LYS A 1 -24.58 7.10 11.41
C LYS A 1 -23.43 6.11 11.31
N PRO A 2 -23.62 4.97 10.66
CA PRO A 2 -22.55 4.00 10.60
C PRO A 2 -21.34 4.51 9.83
N GLU A 3 -20.16 4.17 10.29
CA GLU A 3 -18.94 4.47 9.58
C GLU A 3 -18.81 3.66 8.30
N ARG A 4 -18.02 4.16 7.36
CA ARG A 4 -17.80 3.51 6.06
C ARG A 4 -16.59 2.58 6.07
N PHE A 5 -15.95 2.44 7.21
CA PHE A 5 -14.77 1.60 7.37
C PHE A 5 -14.86 0.81 8.67
N THR A 6 -14.07 -0.24 8.75
CA THR A 6 -13.88 -1.03 9.97
C THR A 6 -12.39 -1.05 10.29
N ASP A 7 -12.07 -0.88 11.57
CA ASP A 7 -10.71 -1.06 12.07
C ASP A 7 -10.46 -2.57 12.21
N ILE A 8 -9.57 -3.11 11.39
CA ILE A 8 -9.23 -4.52 11.38
C ILE A 8 -7.81 -4.77 11.89
N THR A 9 -7.26 -3.84 12.66
CA THR A 9 -5.93 -3.99 13.23
C THR A 9 -5.88 -5.26 14.08
N GLY A 10 -4.88 -6.10 13.82
CA GLY A 10 -4.77 -7.39 14.49
C GLY A 10 -5.63 -8.49 13.89
N ASN A 11 -6.52 -8.17 12.94
CA ASN A 11 -7.38 -9.15 12.27
C ASN A 11 -7.28 -9.04 10.74
N TRP A 12 -6.17 -8.47 10.25
CA TRP A 12 -5.89 -8.31 8.83
C TRP A 12 -5.32 -9.63 8.32
N TYR A 13 -5.99 -10.24 7.33
CA TYR A 13 -5.68 -11.58 6.83
C TYR A 13 -5.54 -12.62 7.97
N PRO A 14 -6.61 -12.87 8.73
CA PRO A 14 -6.53 -13.70 9.95
C PRO A 14 -6.13 -15.15 9.69
N ASP A 15 -6.33 -15.66 8.46
CA ASP A 15 -5.96 -17.02 8.09
C ASP A 15 -4.50 -17.13 7.62
N ALA A 16 -3.83 -16.02 7.44
CA ALA A 16 -2.42 -16.01 7.03
C ALA A 16 -1.53 -16.40 8.22
N LYS A 17 -0.42 -17.05 7.90
CA LYS A 17 0.54 -17.49 8.92
C LYS A 17 1.77 -16.59 8.88
N PRO A 18 1.98 -15.76 9.92
CA PRO A 18 3.13 -14.87 9.97
C PRO A 18 4.45 -15.60 9.76
N ASN A 19 5.34 -14.97 9.02
CA ASN A 19 6.71 -15.45 8.78
C ASN A 19 6.77 -16.85 8.14
N SER A 20 5.78 -17.21 7.33
CA SER A 20 5.67 -18.55 6.72
C SER A 20 6.01 -18.57 5.24
N HIS A 21 6.17 -17.40 4.63
CA HIS A 21 6.52 -17.23 3.23
C HIS A 21 7.72 -16.29 3.13
N ARG A 22 7.92 -15.72 1.97
CA ARG A 22 8.97 -14.72 1.78
C ARG A 22 8.56 -13.72 0.72
N VAL A 23 9.28 -12.61 0.67
CA VAL A 23 9.12 -11.61 -0.36
C VAL A 23 9.71 -12.14 -1.66
N LEU A 24 8.96 -12.02 -2.74
CA LEU A 24 9.33 -12.50 -4.06
C LEU A 24 9.33 -11.33 -5.05
N GLU A 25 10.21 -11.42 -6.05
CA GLU A 25 10.25 -10.43 -7.13
C GLU A 25 9.39 -10.94 -8.28
N LEU A 26 8.36 -10.17 -8.66
CA LEU A 26 7.47 -10.53 -9.76
C LEU A 26 8.19 -10.25 -11.09
N GLN A 27 8.21 -11.24 -11.97
CA GLN A 27 8.96 -11.14 -13.23
C GLN A 27 8.12 -10.58 -14.39
N GLU A 28 6.84 -10.34 -14.17
CA GLU A 28 5.98 -9.74 -15.17
C GLU A 28 4.76 -9.12 -14.50
N TYR A 29 4.16 -8.14 -15.18
CA TYR A 29 2.93 -7.51 -14.70
C TYR A 29 2.00 -7.25 -15.88
N THR A 30 0.72 -7.55 -15.70
CA THR A 30 -0.30 -7.36 -16.74
C THR A 30 -1.18 -6.17 -16.40
N PHE A 31 -1.28 -5.23 -17.33
CA PHE A 31 -2.15 -4.07 -17.22
C PHE A 31 -2.94 -3.89 -18.51
N ASN A 32 -4.26 -3.77 -18.40
CA ASN A 32 -5.16 -3.62 -19.56
C ASN A 32 -4.93 -4.69 -20.63
N GLY A 33 -4.73 -5.94 -20.21
CA GLY A 33 -4.56 -7.06 -21.13
C GLY A 33 -3.17 -7.19 -21.74
N VAL A 34 -2.25 -6.27 -21.42
CA VAL A 34 -0.88 -6.31 -21.92
C VAL A 34 0.05 -6.76 -20.79
N THR A 35 0.86 -7.78 -21.09
CA THR A 35 1.84 -8.30 -20.13
C THR A 35 3.21 -7.70 -20.42
N TYR A 36 3.80 -7.12 -19.38
CA TYR A 36 5.12 -6.51 -19.42
C TYR A 36 6.09 -7.39 -18.63
N LYS A 37 7.09 -7.93 -19.33
CA LYS A 37 8.07 -8.84 -18.73
C LYS A 37 9.35 -8.09 -18.38
N VAL A 38 9.93 -8.42 -17.23
CA VAL A 38 11.20 -7.83 -16.81
C VAL A 38 12.28 -8.18 -17.81
N ASP A 39 12.91 -7.14 -18.38
CA ASP A 39 13.99 -7.28 -19.34
C ASP A 39 15.27 -6.53 -18.90
N GLY A 40 15.21 -5.87 -17.72
CA GLY A 40 16.34 -5.11 -17.19
C GLY A 40 16.54 -3.75 -17.86
N HIS A 41 15.64 -3.36 -18.75
CA HIS A 41 15.76 -2.10 -19.50
C HIS A 41 14.41 -1.37 -19.57
N ASN A 42 13.44 -1.91 -20.29
CA ASN A 42 12.12 -1.30 -20.41
C ASN A 42 11.23 -1.62 -19.20
N VAL A 43 11.42 -2.80 -18.63
CA VAL A 43 10.69 -3.26 -17.45
C VAL A 43 11.74 -3.72 -16.43
N VAL A 44 11.76 -3.07 -15.29
CA VAL A 44 12.85 -3.25 -14.31
C VAL A 44 12.32 -3.51 -12.92
N LEU A 45 13.09 -4.25 -12.14
CA LEU A 45 12.88 -4.41 -10.71
C LEU A 45 13.69 -3.31 -10.02
N ASP A 46 13.02 -2.21 -9.69
CA ASP A 46 13.65 -0.99 -9.19
C ASP A 46 13.04 -0.63 -7.83
N HIS A 47 13.29 -1.50 -6.87
CA HIS A 47 12.80 -1.31 -5.50
C HIS A 47 13.92 -0.82 -4.61
N ASP A 48 13.64 0.24 -3.84
CA ASP A 48 14.61 0.75 -2.88
C ASP A 48 14.62 -0.09 -1.60
N ALA A 49 15.58 0.22 -0.72
CA ALA A 49 15.74 -0.51 0.53
C ALA A 49 14.51 -0.37 1.42
N HIS A 50 13.87 0.80 1.42
CA HIS A 50 12.70 1.05 2.26
C HIS A 50 11.49 0.23 1.81
N GLU A 51 11.26 0.15 0.50
CA GLU A 51 10.19 -0.69 -0.04
C GLU A 51 10.38 -2.15 0.35
N LYS A 52 11.61 -2.63 0.29
CA LYS A 52 11.94 -4.00 0.69
C LYS A 52 11.76 -4.23 2.19
N GLU A 53 12.12 -3.27 3.02
CA GLU A 53 11.92 -3.36 4.47
C GLU A 53 10.44 -3.46 4.83
N ILE A 54 9.60 -2.66 4.18
CA ILE A 54 8.15 -2.69 4.41
C ILE A 54 7.57 -4.02 3.92
N ALA A 55 8.00 -4.51 2.75
CA ALA A 55 7.57 -5.80 2.25
C ALA A 55 7.90 -6.93 3.24
N GLU A 56 9.10 -6.93 3.77
CA GLU A 56 9.54 -7.91 4.76
C GLU A 56 8.75 -7.79 6.06
N LEU A 57 8.43 -6.56 6.48
CA LEU A 57 7.59 -6.32 7.66
C LEU A 57 6.22 -6.98 7.49
N LEU A 58 5.58 -6.80 6.34
CA LEU A 58 4.26 -7.35 6.09
C LEU A 58 4.28 -8.88 6.11
N GLU A 59 5.26 -9.50 5.48
CA GLU A 59 5.38 -10.95 5.48
C GLU A 59 5.65 -11.49 6.89
N ARG A 60 6.54 -10.84 7.62
CA ARG A 60 6.93 -11.28 8.96
C ARG A 60 5.79 -11.17 9.97
N GLU A 61 5.05 -10.06 9.91
CA GLU A 61 4.02 -9.77 10.92
C GLU A 61 2.64 -10.30 10.55
N VAL A 62 2.33 -10.34 9.27
CA VAL A 62 1.00 -10.73 8.78
C VAL A 62 1.04 -12.10 8.09
N GLY A 63 2.00 -12.30 7.22
CA GLY A 63 2.15 -13.54 6.49
C GLY A 63 1.48 -13.56 5.14
N GLY A 64 1.90 -14.49 4.31
CA GLY A 64 1.46 -14.62 2.94
C GLY A 64 2.55 -14.19 1.97
N LYS A 65 2.40 -14.61 0.70
CA LYS A 65 3.35 -14.21 -0.34
C LYS A 65 3.15 -12.75 -0.68
N LEU A 66 4.24 -12.01 -0.68
CA LEU A 66 4.27 -10.64 -1.14
C LEU A 66 5.19 -10.56 -2.36
N TYR A 67 4.68 -9.97 -3.43
CA TYR A 67 5.44 -9.77 -4.65
C TYR A 67 5.81 -8.30 -4.81
N LEU A 68 7.09 -8.04 -5.05
CA LEU A 68 7.56 -6.73 -5.50
C LEU A 68 7.25 -6.64 -6.99
N VAL A 69 6.50 -5.62 -7.38
CA VAL A 69 6.00 -5.46 -8.75
C VAL A 69 7.01 -4.65 -9.58
N PRO A 70 7.36 -5.09 -10.79
CA PRO A 70 8.30 -4.34 -11.61
C PRO A 70 7.73 -3.01 -12.09
N ARG A 71 8.62 -2.07 -12.39
CA ARG A 71 8.27 -0.79 -12.99
C ARG A 71 8.38 -0.87 -14.50
N VAL A 72 7.41 -0.32 -15.21
CA VAL A 72 7.43 -0.24 -16.67
C VAL A 72 7.91 1.15 -17.07
N ASN A 73 9.15 1.25 -17.56
CA ASN A 73 9.73 2.51 -18.03
C ASN A 73 9.33 2.83 -19.47
N GLU A 74 9.24 1.80 -20.30
CA GLU A 74 8.77 1.90 -21.67
C GLU A 74 7.77 0.77 -21.97
N PRO A 75 6.58 1.08 -22.48
CA PRO A 75 6.06 2.42 -22.77
C PRO A 75 5.79 3.22 -21.48
N GLN A 76 5.85 4.55 -21.59
CA GLN A 76 5.56 5.41 -20.46
C GLN A 76 4.08 5.40 -20.10
N GLY A 77 3.77 5.68 -18.84
CA GLY A 77 2.40 5.83 -18.37
C GLY A 77 1.67 4.54 -18.01
N VAL A 78 2.40 3.42 -17.91
CA VAL A 78 1.81 2.18 -17.39
C VAL A 78 1.86 2.22 -15.85
N PRO A 79 0.71 2.32 -15.17
CA PRO A 79 0.71 2.38 -13.72
C PRO A 79 0.94 0.99 -13.12
N THR A 80 1.84 0.92 -12.15
CA THR A 80 2.12 -0.33 -11.44
C THR A 80 2.10 -0.06 -9.94
N PRO A 81 1.54 -0.98 -9.13
CA PRO A 81 1.64 -0.86 -7.68
C PRO A 81 3.06 -1.22 -7.23
N ASP A 82 3.40 -0.87 -6.00
CA ASP A 82 4.68 -1.31 -5.43
C ASP A 82 4.65 -2.80 -5.12
N PHE A 83 3.52 -3.30 -4.59
CA PHE A 83 3.39 -4.69 -4.15
C PHE A 83 2.08 -5.32 -4.60
N LEU A 84 2.13 -6.65 -4.78
CA LEU A 84 0.93 -7.49 -4.73
C LEU A 84 1.02 -8.31 -3.44
N PHE A 85 0.01 -8.17 -2.59
CA PHE A 85 -0.05 -8.87 -1.32
C PHE A 85 -1.44 -9.48 -1.16
N HIS A 86 -1.51 -10.80 -0.99
CA HIS A 86 -2.77 -11.54 -1.03
C HIS A 86 -3.60 -11.25 -2.28
N GLY A 87 -2.91 -11.05 -3.41
CA GLY A 87 -3.56 -10.76 -4.69
C GLY A 87 -4.05 -9.34 -4.88
N ALA A 88 -3.87 -8.47 -3.89
CA ALA A 88 -4.32 -7.07 -3.94
C ALA A 88 -3.15 -6.13 -4.24
N ARG A 89 -3.46 -5.00 -4.87
CA ARG A 89 -2.47 -3.98 -5.25
C ARG A 89 -2.26 -3.02 -4.09
N TYR A 90 -1.02 -2.87 -3.67
CA TYR A 90 -0.61 -1.98 -2.57
C TYR A 90 0.45 -1.01 -3.03
N ASP A 91 0.29 0.26 -2.68
CA ASP A 91 1.32 1.29 -2.84
C ASP A 91 1.82 1.74 -1.47
N LEU A 92 3.11 1.99 -1.40
CA LEU A 92 3.76 2.53 -0.21
C LEU A 92 3.95 4.04 -0.40
N LYS A 93 3.49 4.81 0.59
CA LYS A 93 3.73 6.25 0.64
C LYS A 93 4.39 6.60 1.97
N THR A 94 5.48 7.33 1.90
CA THR A 94 6.15 7.86 3.09
C THR A 94 5.69 9.29 3.30
N LEU A 95 5.13 9.57 4.48
CA LEU A 95 4.53 10.87 4.79
C LEU A 95 5.46 11.68 5.68
N ARG A 96 5.72 12.92 5.28
CA ARG A 96 6.54 13.86 6.04
C ARG A 96 5.85 15.20 6.26
N GLY A 97 4.69 15.40 5.64
CA GLY A 97 3.96 16.66 5.72
C GLY A 97 3.22 16.84 7.02
N ASN A 98 2.96 18.11 7.36
CA ASN A 98 2.23 18.50 8.57
C ASN A 98 0.88 19.12 8.27
N SER A 99 0.43 19.07 7.02
CA SER A 99 -0.84 19.63 6.58
C SER A 99 -2.00 18.73 6.99
N LYS A 100 -3.17 19.33 7.23
CA LYS A 100 -4.42 18.60 7.46
C LYS A 100 -4.85 17.77 6.25
N ASN A 101 -4.21 17.92 5.10
CA ASN A 101 -4.51 17.20 3.87
C ASN A 101 -3.35 16.29 3.44
N SER A 102 -2.36 16.06 4.30
CA SER A 102 -1.15 15.31 3.93
C SER A 102 -1.47 13.90 3.41
N ILE A 103 -2.34 13.18 4.11
CA ILE A 103 -2.71 11.82 3.70
C ILE A 103 -3.52 11.84 2.41
N TYR A 104 -4.53 12.71 2.32
CA TYR A 104 -5.34 12.84 1.12
C TYR A 104 -4.45 13.14 -0.11
N ASN A 105 -3.55 14.10 0.03
CA ASN A 105 -2.67 14.49 -1.08
C ASN A 105 -1.75 13.35 -1.53
N ALA A 106 -1.39 12.46 -0.62
CA ALA A 106 -0.51 11.33 -0.95
C ALA A 106 -1.20 10.27 -1.80
N VAL A 107 -2.52 10.09 -1.68
CA VAL A 107 -3.22 8.95 -2.28
C VAL A 107 -4.28 9.31 -3.31
N ALA A 108 -4.79 10.54 -3.33
CA ALA A 108 -5.99 10.89 -4.10
C ALA A 108 -5.88 10.67 -5.61
N LYS A 109 -4.67 10.74 -6.17
CA LYS A 109 -4.44 10.61 -7.62
C LYS A 109 -3.86 9.25 -8.01
N GLN A 110 -3.93 8.26 -7.13
CA GLN A 110 -3.24 6.98 -7.32
C GLN A 110 -4.19 5.83 -7.67
N ALA A 111 -5.41 6.12 -8.14
CA ALA A 111 -6.43 5.10 -8.39
C ALA A 111 -6.00 4.02 -9.40
N ASP A 112 -5.20 4.39 -10.41
CA ASP A 112 -4.75 3.43 -11.42
C ASP A 112 -3.65 2.51 -10.91
N GLN A 113 -2.95 2.93 -9.85
CA GLN A 113 -1.80 2.19 -9.33
C GLN A 113 -2.19 1.16 -8.28
N ALA A 114 -3.08 1.53 -7.36
CA ALA A 114 -3.42 0.67 -6.23
C ALA A 114 -4.79 0.98 -5.67
N ASP A 115 -5.35 -0.01 -4.98
CA ASP A 115 -6.59 0.10 -4.21
C ASP A 115 -6.31 0.14 -2.72
N ASN A 116 -5.08 -0.17 -2.33
CA ASN A 116 -4.66 -0.30 -0.94
C ASN A 116 -3.37 0.48 -0.75
N PHE A 117 -3.25 1.15 0.39
CA PHE A 117 -2.11 2.02 0.65
C PHE A 117 -1.49 1.70 2.00
N ILE A 118 -0.17 1.58 1.98
CA ILE A 118 0.64 1.47 3.19
C ILE A 118 1.25 2.85 3.38
N LEU A 119 0.91 3.50 4.48
CA LEU A 119 1.36 4.85 4.79
C LEU A 119 2.37 4.76 5.94
N ASP A 120 3.63 5.03 5.62
CA ASP A 120 4.66 5.12 6.64
C ASP A 120 4.65 6.52 7.21
N VAL A 121 4.23 6.64 8.46
CA VAL A 121 4.09 7.91 9.16
C VAL A 121 5.19 8.12 10.21
N THR A 122 6.27 7.36 10.12
CA THR A 122 7.39 7.43 11.06
C THR A 122 7.92 8.85 11.22
N ASP A 123 8.13 9.55 10.10
CA ASP A 123 8.68 10.91 10.11
C ASP A 123 7.62 11.98 9.92
N CYS A 124 6.35 11.63 10.05
CA CYS A 124 5.25 12.58 9.95
C CYS A 124 5.10 13.31 11.28
N PRO A 125 5.16 14.66 11.28
CA PRO A 125 5.10 15.45 12.53
C PRO A 125 3.71 15.60 13.14
N LEU A 126 2.68 15.14 12.44
CA LEU A 126 1.31 15.18 12.96
C LEU A 126 1.17 14.25 14.17
N SER A 127 0.27 14.60 15.08
CA SER A 127 -0.08 13.72 16.19
C SER A 127 -0.72 12.44 15.65
N GLU A 128 -0.62 11.38 16.43
CA GLU A 128 -1.25 10.10 16.05
C GLU A 128 -2.75 10.26 15.86
N GLU A 129 -3.40 11.05 16.71
CA GLU A 129 -4.82 11.36 16.58
C GLU A 129 -5.15 12.02 15.24
N ASP A 130 -4.35 13.01 14.82
CA ASP A 130 -4.56 13.68 13.55
C ASP A 130 -4.32 12.76 12.36
N ILE A 131 -3.32 11.89 12.44
CA ILE A 131 -3.05 10.88 11.42
C ILE A 131 -4.25 9.95 11.28
N TYR A 132 -4.81 9.48 12.38
CA TYR A 132 -5.98 8.59 12.36
C TYR A 132 -7.19 9.29 11.76
N LYS A 133 -7.43 10.54 12.13
CA LYS A 133 -8.56 11.33 11.56
C LYS A 133 -8.41 11.49 10.05
N GLN A 134 -7.21 11.80 9.57
CA GLN A 134 -6.96 11.94 8.14
C GLN A 134 -7.15 10.61 7.38
N ALA A 135 -6.68 9.52 7.95
CA ALA A 135 -6.85 8.19 7.34
C ALA A 135 -8.34 7.81 7.26
N GLU A 136 -9.08 8.02 8.34
CA GLU A 136 -10.52 7.74 8.38
C GLU A 136 -11.30 8.59 7.37
N ALA A 137 -10.89 9.84 7.18
CA ALA A 137 -11.54 10.75 6.25
C ALA A 137 -11.46 10.25 4.80
N LEU A 138 -10.47 9.45 4.44
CA LEU A 138 -10.36 8.86 3.10
C LEU A 138 -11.59 8.01 2.75
N PHE A 139 -12.18 7.36 3.74
CA PHE A 139 -13.33 6.48 3.52
C PHE A 139 -14.64 7.24 3.38
N ARG A 140 -14.65 8.52 3.75
CA ARG A 140 -15.83 9.38 3.65
C ARG A 140 -15.84 10.25 2.39
N SER A 141 -14.66 10.45 1.78
CA SER A 141 -14.54 11.30 0.59
C SER A 141 -14.98 10.56 -0.67
N THR A 142 -15.72 11.26 -1.54
CA THR A 142 -16.12 10.71 -2.85
C THR A 142 -14.93 10.55 -3.80
N HIS A 143 -13.89 11.35 -3.61
CA HIS A 143 -12.71 11.32 -4.49
C HIS A 143 -11.77 10.15 -4.21
N THR A 144 -11.93 9.48 -3.07
CA THR A 144 -11.09 8.36 -2.66
C THR A 144 -11.87 7.07 -2.46
N LYS A 145 -13.01 6.93 -3.16
CA LYS A 145 -13.84 5.72 -3.12
C LYS A 145 -13.12 4.46 -3.59
N PHE A 146 -12.08 4.60 -4.40
CA PHE A 146 -11.30 3.48 -4.92
C PHE A 146 -10.48 2.79 -3.82
N ILE A 147 -10.27 3.46 -2.70
CA ILE A 147 -9.45 2.92 -1.61
C ILE A 147 -10.22 1.85 -0.84
N ASP A 148 -9.63 0.66 -0.77
CA ASP A 148 -10.19 -0.45 0.01
C ASP A 148 -9.55 -0.55 1.39
N THR A 149 -8.22 -0.49 1.47
CA THR A 149 -7.49 -0.68 2.72
C THR A 149 -6.43 0.41 2.90
N VAL A 150 -6.32 0.90 4.13
CA VAL A 150 -5.24 1.82 4.53
C VAL A 150 -4.51 1.20 5.72
N VAL A 151 -3.22 1.02 5.58
CA VAL A 151 -2.34 0.45 6.60
C VAL A 151 -1.41 1.56 7.08
N LEU A 152 -1.42 1.84 8.37
CA LEU A 152 -0.53 2.83 8.97
C LEU A 152 0.64 2.12 9.63
N VAL A 153 1.86 2.54 9.27
CA VAL A 153 3.11 2.00 9.80
C VAL A 153 3.89 3.13 10.47
N ARG A 154 4.40 2.88 11.65
CA ARG A 154 5.27 3.82 12.37
C ARG A 154 6.36 3.04 13.09
N ASN A 155 7.62 3.46 12.88
CA ASN A 155 8.79 2.80 13.49
C ASN A 155 8.79 1.29 13.25
N MET A 156 8.52 0.89 11.99
CA MET A 156 8.50 -0.51 11.55
C MET A 156 7.50 -1.37 12.33
N LYS A 157 6.36 -0.78 12.70
CA LYS A 157 5.24 -1.48 13.32
C LYS A 157 3.95 -1.10 12.60
N ILE A 158 3.08 -2.07 12.39
CA ILE A 158 1.73 -1.83 11.89
C ILE A 158 0.91 -1.32 13.07
N ILE A 159 0.53 -0.04 13.02
CA ILE A 159 -0.19 0.58 14.14
C ILE A 159 -1.70 0.60 13.93
N ARG A 160 -2.16 0.57 12.69
CA ARG A 160 -3.60 0.53 12.40
C ARG A 160 -3.84 0.03 10.98
N VAL A 161 -4.91 -0.74 10.80
CA VAL A 161 -5.40 -1.18 9.50
C VAL A 161 -6.88 -0.87 9.43
N LEU A 162 -7.26 -0.06 8.44
CA LEU A 162 -8.65 0.33 8.19
C LEU A 162 -9.10 -0.23 6.84
N GLN A 163 -10.29 -0.81 6.80
CA GLN A 163 -10.82 -1.41 5.59
C GLN A 163 -12.22 -0.88 5.31
N ARG A 164 -12.49 -0.60 4.03
CA ARG A 164 -13.80 -0.10 3.61
C ARG A 164 -14.88 -1.16 3.84
N ASN A 165 -15.99 -0.75 4.41
CA ASN A 165 -17.17 -1.59 4.54
C ASN A 165 -17.83 -1.81 3.17
N LYS A 166 -18.35 -2.99 2.99
CA LYS A 166 -19.01 -3.37 1.73
C LYS A 166 -20.51 -3.36 1.87
#